data_55b7fc4c43602de8061a2e4c9ec9b3ad
#
_entry.id   55b7fc4c43602de8061a2e4c9ec9b3ad
#
_cell.length_a   1.000
_cell.length_b   1.000
_cell.length_c   1.000
_cell.angle_alpha   90.00
_cell.angle_beta   90.00
_cell.angle_gamma   90.00
#
_symmetry.space_group_name_H-M   'P 1'
#
loop_
_entity.id
_entity.type
_entity.pdbx_description
1 polymer ?
#
loop_
_entity_poly.entity_id
_entity_poly.type
_entity_poly.pdbx_seq_one_letter_code
_entity_poly.pdbx_strand_id
1 'polypeptide(L)'
;MFADISFPISSFQVFSYKIPDILATKILIGSTVNAPLGKRNVNGVVVKCYSEKKYQGKIKEINSLVDDKPILDNNLWKLINWLSSYYNTPIGLAAKAALPSELRTTYEPKKENYIKINSEYHKQNISGEIQKKIISYLKTKNDFVPISELKIFSSNPSSPCKALEVKGAVRIVKKTVIPDIYNLSLSDSTKRINLTKHQKNSIEKICKSLNSNKFNPFLLHGVTGSGKTEVFIEAAKNAISKDKSVIV
;
A
#
# COMPACT_ATOMS: atom_id res chain seq x y z
N MET A 1 -29.93 -2.27 5.91
CA MET A 1 -29.36 -1.51 4.77
C MET A 1 -29.01 -2.44 3.64
N PHE A 2 -28.96 -1.92 2.40
CA PHE A 2 -28.65 -2.68 1.19
C PHE A 2 -27.62 -1.94 0.36
N ALA A 3 -26.87 -2.69 -0.46
CA ALA A 3 -25.91 -2.12 -1.39
C ALA A 3 -26.01 -2.80 -2.76
N ASP A 4 -25.85 -2.00 -3.81
CA ASP A 4 -25.62 -2.51 -5.14
C ASP A 4 -24.12 -2.63 -5.37
N ILE A 5 -23.68 -3.80 -5.82
CA ILE A 5 -22.28 -4.15 -6.01
C ILE A 5 -22.02 -4.42 -7.49
N SER A 6 -20.98 -3.82 -8.04
CA SER A 6 -20.45 -4.18 -9.35
C SER A 6 -19.20 -5.04 -9.18
N PHE A 7 -19.18 -6.17 -9.85
CA PHE A 7 -18.04 -7.10 -9.85
C PHE A 7 -17.13 -6.85 -11.05
N PRO A 8 -15.87 -7.26 -10.98
CA PRO A 8 -14.91 -7.10 -12.09
C PRO A 8 -15.12 -8.16 -13.18
N ILE A 9 -16.31 -8.18 -13.75
CA ILE A 9 -16.76 -9.05 -14.84
C ILE A 9 -17.22 -8.22 -16.02
N SER A 10 -17.25 -8.81 -17.22
CA SER A 10 -17.68 -8.15 -18.48
C SER A 10 -19.22 -8.03 -18.51
N SER A 11 -19.80 -7.42 -17.49
CA SER A 11 -21.26 -7.18 -17.40
C SER A 11 -21.51 -5.83 -16.72
N PHE A 12 -22.44 -5.07 -17.28
CA PHE A 12 -22.95 -3.82 -16.70
C PHE A 12 -23.92 -4.05 -15.55
N GLN A 13 -24.32 -5.30 -15.32
CA GLN A 13 -25.24 -5.64 -14.26
C GLN A 13 -24.63 -5.38 -12.87
N VAL A 14 -25.36 -4.69 -12.03
CA VAL A 14 -25.08 -4.57 -10.60
C VAL A 14 -25.98 -5.54 -9.82
N PHE A 15 -25.48 -6.02 -8.70
CA PHE A 15 -26.17 -7.02 -7.89
C PHE A 15 -26.43 -6.46 -6.50
N SER A 16 -27.67 -6.61 -6.04
CA SER A 16 -28.12 -6.10 -4.74
C SER A 16 -27.84 -7.11 -3.62
N TYR A 17 -27.26 -6.60 -2.53
CA TYR A 17 -26.95 -7.39 -1.33
C TYR A 17 -27.46 -6.70 -0.09
N LYS A 18 -27.77 -7.48 0.95
CA LYS A 18 -28.01 -6.96 2.29
C LYS A 18 -26.67 -6.66 2.95
N ILE A 19 -26.56 -5.52 3.60
CA ILE A 19 -25.40 -5.16 4.41
C ILE A 19 -25.67 -5.72 5.83
N PRO A 20 -24.75 -6.56 6.39
CA PRO A 20 -24.83 -6.97 7.79
C PRO A 20 -24.77 -5.76 8.72
N ASP A 21 -25.51 -5.81 9.84
CA ASP A 21 -25.64 -4.66 10.76
C ASP A 21 -24.27 -4.20 11.31
N ILE A 22 -23.35 -5.13 11.54
CA ILE A 22 -21.96 -4.84 11.99
C ILE A 22 -21.13 -4.08 10.96
N LEU A 23 -21.52 -4.10 9.70
CA LEU A 23 -20.84 -3.41 8.60
C LEU A 23 -21.59 -2.16 8.12
N ALA A 24 -22.79 -1.90 8.65
CA ALA A 24 -23.68 -0.85 8.16
C ALA A 24 -23.07 0.56 8.22
N THR A 25 -22.23 0.84 9.23
CA THR A 25 -21.53 2.13 9.40
C THR A 25 -20.21 2.21 8.65
N LYS A 26 -19.66 1.09 8.19
CA LYS A 26 -18.34 1.01 7.55
C LYS A 26 -18.42 0.97 6.02
N ILE A 27 -19.49 0.42 5.47
CA ILE A 27 -19.66 0.28 4.02
C ILE A 27 -20.17 1.58 3.44
N LEU A 28 -19.39 2.16 2.55
CA LEU A 28 -19.69 3.38 1.79
C LEU A 28 -19.60 3.10 0.28
N ILE A 29 -20.10 4.02 -0.52
CA ILE A 29 -19.88 3.99 -1.98
C ILE A 29 -18.36 4.02 -2.25
N GLY A 30 -17.88 3.14 -3.15
CA GLY A 30 -16.46 2.95 -3.40
C GLY A 30 -15.77 1.92 -2.50
N SER A 31 -16.43 1.42 -1.46
CA SER A 31 -15.88 0.34 -0.63
C SER A 31 -15.72 -0.94 -1.43
N THR A 32 -14.61 -1.65 -1.23
CA THR A 32 -14.41 -3.01 -1.76
C THR A 32 -14.93 -4.02 -0.77
N VAL A 33 -15.85 -4.87 -1.21
CA VAL A 33 -16.51 -5.88 -0.39
C VAL A 33 -16.40 -7.25 -1.01
N ASN A 34 -16.35 -8.30 -0.17
CA ASN A 34 -16.46 -9.68 -0.59
C ASN A 34 -17.90 -10.12 -0.50
N ALA A 35 -18.46 -10.63 -1.60
CA ALA A 35 -19.84 -11.08 -1.66
C ALA A 35 -20.03 -12.32 -2.58
N PRO A 36 -21.06 -13.14 -2.33
CA PRO A 36 -21.30 -14.36 -3.09
C PRO A 36 -21.89 -14.06 -4.48
N LEU A 37 -21.11 -14.28 -5.53
CA LEU A 37 -21.55 -14.21 -6.92
C LEU A 37 -21.70 -15.63 -7.49
N GLY A 38 -22.95 -16.08 -7.68
CA GLY A 38 -23.24 -17.48 -8.01
C GLY A 38 -22.80 -18.41 -6.86
N LYS A 39 -21.87 -19.32 -7.17
CA LYS A 39 -21.28 -20.28 -6.20
C LYS A 39 -19.91 -19.82 -5.66
N ARG A 40 -19.39 -18.66 -6.09
CA ARG A 40 -18.07 -18.16 -5.70
C ARG A 40 -18.19 -16.90 -4.87
N ASN A 41 -17.24 -16.68 -3.98
CA ASN A 41 -17.07 -15.40 -3.29
C ASN A 41 -16.11 -14.54 -4.11
N VAL A 42 -16.55 -13.33 -4.46
CA VAL A 42 -15.80 -12.42 -5.34
C VAL A 42 -15.76 -11.03 -4.70
N ASN A 43 -14.64 -10.35 -4.84
CA ASN A 43 -14.54 -8.97 -4.43
C ASN A 43 -15.18 -8.07 -5.49
N GLY A 44 -16.04 -7.16 -5.05
CA GLY A 44 -16.71 -6.17 -5.88
C GLY A 44 -16.69 -4.80 -5.22
N VAL A 45 -17.05 -3.78 -5.98
CA VAL A 45 -17.11 -2.41 -5.50
C VAL A 45 -18.57 -1.99 -5.26
N VAL A 46 -18.82 -1.33 -4.15
CA VAL A 46 -20.13 -0.78 -3.80
C VAL A 46 -20.38 0.47 -4.66
N VAL A 47 -21.43 0.41 -5.48
CA VAL A 47 -21.80 1.54 -6.36
C VAL A 47 -22.95 2.35 -5.81
N LYS A 48 -23.76 1.80 -4.94
CA LYS A 48 -24.90 2.47 -4.31
C LYS A 48 -25.25 1.84 -2.97
N CYS A 49 -25.67 2.67 -2.00
CA CYS A 49 -26.24 2.23 -0.72
C CYS A 49 -27.66 2.80 -0.58
N TYR A 50 -28.56 2.04 0.05
CA TYR A 50 -29.95 2.44 0.31
C TYR A 50 -30.56 1.69 1.50
N SER A 51 -31.62 2.25 2.10
CA SER A 51 -32.27 1.69 3.29
C SER A 51 -33.39 0.73 2.96
N GLU A 52 -34.11 0.94 1.86
CA GLU A 52 -35.31 0.17 1.51
C GLU A 52 -34.99 -1.01 0.60
N LYS A 53 -35.63 -2.15 0.85
CA LYS A 53 -35.50 -3.34 0.01
C LYS A 53 -36.21 -3.10 -1.33
N LYS A 54 -35.47 -3.01 -2.43
CA LYS A 54 -36.01 -2.81 -3.79
C LYS A 54 -36.37 -4.09 -4.54
N TYR A 55 -36.00 -5.24 -4.00
CA TYR A 55 -36.19 -6.53 -4.64
C TYR A 55 -37.02 -7.46 -3.77
N GLN A 56 -38.03 -8.11 -4.34
CA GLN A 56 -38.97 -8.98 -3.60
C GLN A 56 -38.43 -10.41 -3.33
N GLY A 57 -37.33 -10.80 -3.96
CA GLY A 57 -36.71 -12.11 -3.81
C GLY A 57 -35.79 -12.24 -2.58
N LYS A 58 -35.17 -13.41 -2.45
CA LYS A 58 -34.15 -13.68 -1.44
C LYS A 58 -32.88 -12.93 -1.78
N ILE A 59 -32.47 -12.01 -0.95
CA ILE A 59 -31.24 -11.23 -1.09
C ILE A 59 -30.13 -11.89 -0.27
N LYS A 60 -28.96 -12.10 -0.88
CA LYS A 60 -27.76 -12.58 -0.19
C LYS A 60 -27.11 -11.44 0.60
N GLU A 61 -26.33 -11.80 1.61
CA GLU A 61 -25.58 -10.82 2.41
C GLU A 61 -24.15 -10.66 1.90
N ILE A 62 -23.55 -9.49 2.19
CA ILE A 62 -22.13 -9.23 2.02
C ILE A 62 -21.39 -10.06 3.07
N ASN A 63 -20.33 -10.78 2.65
CA ASN A 63 -19.54 -11.62 3.56
C ASN A 63 -18.62 -10.75 4.46
N SER A 64 -17.90 -9.82 3.86
CA SER A 64 -16.93 -8.98 4.58
C SER A 64 -16.59 -7.70 3.80
N LEU A 65 -16.11 -6.71 4.54
CA LEU A 65 -15.40 -5.56 3.99
C LEU A 65 -13.94 -5.97 3.77
N VAL A 66 -13.37 -5.62 2.62
CA VAL A 66 -11.99 -5.98 2.30
C VAL A 66 -11.01 -5.08 3.05
N ASP A 67 -11.30 -3.78 3.13
CA ASP A 67 -10.49 -2.79 3.82
C ASP A 67 -11.33 -1.93 4.75
N ASP A 68 -10.81 -1.62 5.95
CA ASP A 68 -11.51 -0.82 6.94
C ASP A 68 -11.79 0.63 6.50
N LYS A 69 -11.07 1.11 5.48
CA LYS A 69 -11.30 2.43 4.86
C LYS A 69 -11.47 2.29 3.36
N PRO A 70 -12.39 3.04 2.74
CA PRO A 70 -12.50 3.07 1.29
C PRO A 70 -11.19 3.55 0.67
N ILE A 71 -10.58 2.72 -0.18
CA ILE A 71 -9.36 3.10 -0.92
C ILE A 71 -9.71 4.08 -2.04
N LEU A 72 -10.94 3.97 -2.58
CA LEU A 72 -11.45 4.83 -3.62
C LEU A 72 -12.02 6.10 -3.00
N ASP A 73 -11.23 7.17 -2.96
CA ASP A 73 -11.70 8.48 -2.57
C ASP A 73 -12.69 9.09 -3.59
N ASN A 74 -13.31 10.22 -3.24
CA ASN A 74 -14.29 10.86 -4.11
C ASN A 74 -13.76 11.25 -5.49
N ASN A 75 -12.48 11.61 -5.60
CA ASN A 75 -11.88 12.03 -6.86
C ASN A 75 -11.62 10.83 -7.75
N LEU A 76 -11.07 9.77 -7.18
CA LEU A 76 -10.83 8.52 -7.88
C LEU A 76 -12.17 7.87 -8.29
N TRP A 77 -13.18 7.94 -7.42
CA TRP A 77 -14.53 7.46 -7.74
C TRP A 77 -15.17 8.22 -8.92
N LYS A 78 -15.03 9.56 -8.97
CA LYS A 78 -15.46 10.37 -10.13
C LYS A 78 -14.73 9.96 -11.41
N LEU A 79 -13.42 9.73 -11.33
CA LEU A 79 -12.62 9.27 -12.46
C LEU A 79 -13.07 7.88 -12.95
N ILE A 80 -13.33 6.93 -12.04
CA ILE A 80 -13.84 5.60 -12.38
C ILE A 80 -15.19 5.68 -13.10
N ASN A 81 -16.10 6.51 -12.61
CA ASN A 81 -17.39 6.72 -13.27
C ASN A 81 -17.23 7.35 -14.66
N TRP A 82 -16.35 8.33 -14.79
CA TRP A 82 -16.05 8.93 -16.09
C TRP A 82 -15.44 7.90 -17.06
N LEU A 83 -14.47 7.11 -16.62
CA LEU A 83 -13.87 6.03 -17.42
C LEU A 83 -14.92 5.02 -17.86
N SER A 84 -15.78 4.59 -16.92
CA SER A 84 -16.87 3.66 -17.23
C SER A 84 -17.80 4.19 -18.34
N SER A 85 -18.19 5.46 -18.24
CA SER A 85 -19.07 6.10 -19.23
C SER A 85 -18.36 6.37 -20.56
N TYR A 86 -17.15 6.93 -20.52
CA TYR A 86 -16.41 7.33 -21.72
C TYR A 86 -15.99 6.13 -22.57
N TYR A 87 -15.49 5.07 -21.95
CA TYR A 87 -15.04 3.85 -22.65
C TYR A 87 -16.13 2.78 -22.75
N ASN A 88 -17.36 3.08 -22.33
CA ASN A 88 -18.48 2.11 -22.28
C ASN A 88 -18.06 0.76 -21.67
N THR A 89 -17.43 0.82 -20.50
CA THR A 89 -16.92 -0.36 -19.79
C THR A 89 -17.63 -0.56 -18.45
N PRO A 90 -17.87 -1.80 -18.00
CA PRO A 90 -18.46 -2.06 -16.68
C PRO A 90 -17.67 -1.39 -15.55
N ILE A 91 -18.39 -0.72 -14.63
CA ILE A 91 -17.77 0.06 -13.56
C ILE A 91 -16.90 -0.81 -12.64
N GLY A 92 -17.24 -2.09 -12.46
CA GLY A 92 -16.42 -3.05 -11.70
C GLY A 92 -15.06 -3.32 -12.35
N LEU A 93 -14.98 -3.31 -13.69
CA LEU A 93 -13.71 -3.42 -14.42
C LEU A 93 -12.90 -2.13 -14.34
N ALA A 94 -13.55 -0.97 -14.46
CA ALA A 94 -12.90 0.33 -14.31
C ALA A 94 -12.32 0.48 -12.89
N ALA A 95 -13.07 0.12 -11.85
CA ALA A 95 -12.60 0.12 -10.46
C ALA A 95 -11.44 -0.86 -10.25
N LYS A 96 -11.51 -2.05 -10.83
CA LYS A 96 -10.41 -3.02 -10.78
C LYS A 96 -9.13 -2.46 -11.43
N ALA A 97 -9.23 -1.74 -12.53
CA ALA A 97 -8.08 -1.14 -13.21
C ALA A 97 -7.45 -0.01 -12.37
N ALA A 98 -8.25 0.74 -11.63
CA ALA A 98 -7.79 1.82 -10.76
C ALA A 98 -7.07 1.33 -9.48
N LEU A 99 -7.25 0.06 -9.09
CA LEU A 99 -6.63 -0.52 -7.91
C LEU A 99 -5.43 -1.40 -8.29
N PRO A 100 -4.26 -1.22 -7.66
CA PRO A 100 -3.16 -2.17 -7.71
C PRO A 100 -3.61 -3.59 -7.34
N SER A 101 -2.91 -4.61 -7.86
CA SER A 101 -3.26 -6.03 -7.62
C SER A 101 -3.35 -6.37 -6.14
N GLU A 102 -2.44 -5.83 -5.35
CA GLU A 102 -2.32 -6.03 -3.91
C GLU A 102 -3.52 -5.47 -3.14
N LEU A 103 -4.12 -4.37 -3.62
CA LEU A 103 -5.28 -3.74 -3.00
C LEU A 103 -6.64 -4.30 -3.48
N ARG A 104 -6.62 -5.29 -4.40
CA ARG A 104 -7.85 -6.00 -4.85
C ARG A 104 -8.27 -7.14 -3.94
N THR A 105 -7.39 -7.55 -3.06
CA THR A 105 -7.59 -8.58 -2.04
C THR A 105 -7.27 -7.99 -0.67
N THR A 106 -7.61 -8.69 0.40
CA THR A 106 -7.20 -8.29 1.75
C THR A 106 -5.67 -8.23 1.80
N TYR A 107 -5.12 -7.02 1.83
CA TYR A 107 -3.68 -6.81 1.91
C TYR A 107 -3.23 -7.01 3.35
N GLU A 108 -2.47 -8.07 3.60
CA GLU A 108 -1.72 -8.22 4.82
C GLU A 108 -0.27 -7.79 4.60
N PRO A 109 0.16 -6.68 5.19
CA PRO A 109 1.55 -6.24 5.07
C PRO A 109 2.48 -7.31 5.64
N LYS A 110 3.62 -7.51 5.00
CA LYS A 110 4.63 -8.45 5.48
C LYS A 110 5.00 -8.11 6.92
N LYS A 111 4.85 -9.08 7.82
CA LYS A 111 5.21 -8.96 9.22
C LYS A 111 6.49 -9.74 9.46
N GLU A 112 7.44 -9.13 10.17
CA GLU A 112 8.65 -9.79 10.63
C GLU A 112 8.69 -9.80 12.16
N ASN A 113 9.36 -10.82 12.71
CA ASN A 113 9.55 -10.92 14.13
C ASN A 113 10.75 -10.06 14.54
N TYR A 114 10.52 -9.18 15.48
CA TYR A 114 11.52 -8.33 16.12
C TYR A 114 11.72 -8.79 17.56
N ILE A 115 12.93 -8.69 18.03
CA ILE A 115 13.34 -9.13 19.37
C ILE A 115 14.01 -7.98 20.12
N LYS A 116 13.71 -7.85 21.40
CA LYS A 116 14.37 -6.93 22.32
C LYS A 116 14.63 -7.63 23.64
N ILE A 117 15.71 -7.22 24.32
CA ILE A 117 16.00 -7.71 25.65
C ILE A 117 14.91 -7.23 26.63
N ASN A 118 14.51 -8.09 27.54
CA ASN A 118 13.60 -7.72 28.62
C ASN A 118 14.38 -6.98 29.70
N SER A 119 14.00 -5.73 30.00
CA SER A 119 14.66 -4.91 31.03
C SER A 119 14.53 -5.48 32.46
N GLU A 120 13.50 -6.29 32.72
CA GLU A 120 13.23 -6.91 34.02
C GLU A 120 13.93 -8.27 34.17
N TYR A 121 14.71 -8.68 33.17
CA TYR A 121 15.40 -9.97 33.23
C TYR A 121 16.60 -9.94 34.14
N HIS A 122 16.44 -10.47 35.36
CA HIS A 122 17.52 -10.73 36.30
C HIS A 122 18.13 -12.10 36.02
N LYS A 123 19.38 -12.10 35.52
CA LYS A 123 20.29 -13.22 35.24
C LYS A 123 19.81 -14.63 35.66
N GLN A 124 19.05 -15.31 34.81
CA GLN A 124 18.89 -16.76 34.89
C GLN A 124 19.88 -17.44 33.94
N ASN A 125 20.29 -18.68 34.28
CA ASN A 125 21.33 -19.44 33.57
C ASN A 125 20.98 -19.64 32.08
N ILE A 126 21.61 -18.85 31.24
CA ILE A 126 21.62 -19.07 29.79
C ILE A 126 22.79 -19.98 29.48
N SER A 127 22.51 -21.25 29.16
CA SER A 127 23.54 -22.27 28.94
C SER A 127 24.02 -22.34 27.48
N GLY A 128 23.18 -22.00 26.51
CA GLY A 128 23.51 -22.13 25.10
C GLY A 128 24.47 -21.04 24.59
N GLU A 129 25.50 -21.44 23.85
CA GLU A 129 26.53 -20.51 23.34
C GLU A 129 25.91 -19.47 22.38
N ILE A 130 25.02 -19.92 21.47
CA ILE A 130 24.28 -19.05 20.54
C ILE A 130 23.37 -18.08 21.31
N GLN A 131 22.70 -18.56 22.38
CA GLN A 131 21.84 -17.71 23.19
C GLN A 131 22.66 -16.61 23.92
N LYS A 132 23.85 -16.93 24.42
CA LYS A 132 24.77 -15.95 25.02
C LYS A 132 25.20 -14.88 24.01
N LYS A 133 25.58 -15.28 22.77
CA LYS A 133 25.94 -14.34 21.69
C LYS A 133 24.78 -13.42 21.32
N ILE A 134 23.57 -13.95 21.18
CA ILE A 134 22.36 -13.16 20.92
C ILE A 134 22.13 -12.15 22.05
N ILE A 135 22.17 -12.54 23.30
CA ILE A 135 21.96 -11.63 24.42
C ILE A 135 23.03 -10.53 24.45
N SER A 136 24.31 -10.89 24.24
CA SER A 136 25.40 -9.91 24.18
C SER A 136 25.16 -8.88 23.05
N TYR A 137 24.73 -9.34 21.89
CA TYR A 137 24.41 -8.47 20.77
C TYR A 137 23.21 -7.55 21.08
N LEU A 138 22.13 -8.11 21.64
CA LEU A 138 20.94 -7.32 21.98
C LEU A 138 21.21 -6.27 23.07
N LYS A 139 22.20 -6.50 23.97
CA LYS A 139 22.63 -5.51 24.94
C LYS A 139 23.27 -4.27 24.33
N THR A 140 23.86 -4.38 23.15
CA THR A 140 24.43 -3.23 22.42
C THR A 140 23.37 -2.43 21.65
N LYS A 141 22.15 -2.98 21.53
CA LYS A 141 21.03 -2.37 20.82
C LYS A 141 19.97 -1.88 21.79
N ASN A 142 19.63 -0.61 21.71
CA ASN A 142 18.60 0.00 22.60
C ASN A 142 17.16 -0.23 22.14
N ASP A 143 16.95 -0.79 20.94
CA ASP A 143 15.64 -0.98 20.35
C ASP A 143 15.41 -2.42 19.87
N PHE A 144 14.23 -2.68 19.32
CA PHE A 144 13.87 -3.93 18.72
C PHE A 144 14.68 -4.22 17.46
N VAL A 145 15.31 -5.38 17.39
CA VAL A 145 16.13 -5.85 16.27
C VAL A 145 15.35 -6.92 15.50
N PRO A 146 15.32 -6.90 14.17
CA PRO A 146 14.71 -7.98 13.40
C PRO A 146 15.46 -9.30 13.65
N ILE A 147 14.72 -10.41 13.84
CA ILE A 147 15.35 -11.73 14.05
C ILE A 147 16.21 -12.15 12.85
N SER A 148 15.92 -11.61 11.66
CA SER A 148 16.71 -11.83 10.44
C SER A 148 18.17 -11.34 10.57
N GLU A 149 18.47 -10.29 11.34
CA GLU A 149 19.84 -9.84 11.61
C GLU A 149 20.66 -10.85 12.40
N LEU A 150 20.00 -11.68 13.23
CA LEU A 150 20.66 -12.66 14.06
C LEU A 150 21.13 -13.92 13.28
N LYS A 151 20.91 -13.96 11.96
CA LYS A 151 21.46 -14.98 11.08
C LYS A 151 22.99 -15.04 11.07
N ILE A 152 23.67 -13.97 11.49
CA ILE A 152 25.11 -13.92 11.71
C ILE A 152 25.57 -14.91 12.81
N PHE A 153 24.70 -15.30 13.74
CA PHE A 153 25.00 -16.21 14.86
C PHE A 153 24.48 -17.64 14.64
N SER A 154 23.45 -17.81 13.80
CA SER A 154 22.83 -19.10 13.53
C SER A 154 22.05 -19.06 12.21
N SER A 155 22.11 -20.12 11.43
CA SER A 155 21.30 -20.27 10.20
C SER A 155 19.78 -20.23 10.49
N ASN A 156 19.36 -20.66 11.68
CA ASN A 156 17.98 -20.58 12.14
C ASN A 156 17.89 -19.87 13.51
N PRO A 157 17.94 -18.53 13.56
CA PRO A 157 17.92 -17.78 14.82
C PRO A 157 16.56 -17.82 15.53
N SER A 158 15.49 -18.22 14.87
CA SER A 158 14.14 -18.25 15.47
C SER A 158 14.04 -19.23 16.62
N SER A 159 14.73 -20.38 16.55
CA SER A 159 14.71 -21.40 17.61
C SER A 159 15.36 -20.90 18.91
N PRO A 160 16.62 -20.44 18.92
CA PRO A 160 17.23 -19.89 20.14
C PRO A 160 16.52 -18.64 20.67
N CYS A 161 15.93 -17.79 19.80
CA CYS A 161 15.15 -16.63 20.23
C CYS A 161 13.87 -17.02 20.97
N LYS A 162 13.12 -18.01 20.49
CA LYS A 162 11.94 -18.54 21.19
C LYS A 162 12.31 -19.15 22.54
N ALA A 163 13.43 -19.90 22.60
CA ALA A 163 13.90 -20.45 23.88
C ALA A 163 14.28 -19.35 24.88
N LEU A 164 14.83 -18.22 24.44
CA LEU A 164 15.11 -17.05 25.26
C LEU A 164 13.82 -16.33 25.69
N GLU A 165 12.80 -16.31 24.86
CA GLU A 165 11.48 -15.74 25.18
C GLU A 165 10.79 -16.57 26.28
N VAL A 166 10.79 -17.89 26.15
CA VAL A 166 10.25 -18.80 27.19
C VAL A 166 10.95 -18.59 28.52
N LYS A 167 12.26 -18.30 28.53
CA LYS A 167 13.03 -17.97 29.74
C LYS A 167 12.79 -16.53 30.24
N GLY A 168 11.95 -15.74 29.57
CA GLY A 168 11.67 -14.34 29.92
C GLY A 168 12.83 -13.37 29.64
N ALA A 169 13.91 -13.83 29.00
CA ALA A 169 15.11 -13.02 28.75
C ALA A 169 14.91 -11.97 27.65
N VAL A 170 14.01 -12.24 26.71
CA VAL A 170 13.71 -11.37 25.60
C VAL A 170 12.21 -11.33 25.36
N ARG A 171 11.77 -10.30 24.64
CA ARG A 171 10.41 -10.15 24.15
C ARG A 171 10.43 -10.17 22.63
N ILE A 172 9.59 -11.01 22.02
CA ILE A 172 9.40 -11.07 20.57
C ILE A 172 8.08 -10.39 20.20
N VAL A 173 8.12 -9.49 19.24
CA VAL A 173 6.93 -8.81 18.70
C VAL A 173 6.91 -8.93 17.18
N LYS A 174 5.72 -9.07 16.60
CA LYS A 174 5.54 -8.95 15.16
C LYS A 174 5.36 -7.49 14.80
N LYS A 175 6.25 -6.95 13.96
CA LYS A 175 6.10 -5.60 13.40
C LYS A 175 5.88 -5.69 11.90
N THR A 176 5.07 -4.80 11.37
CA THR A 176 4.92 -4.61 9.92
C THR A 176 6.23 -4.09 9.36
N VAL A 177 6.76 -4.77 8.36
CA VAL A 177 7.92 -4.30 7.61
C VAL A 177 7.44 -3.36 6.53
N ILE A 178 7.73 -2.08 6.69
CA ILE A 178 7.67 -1.12 5.59
C ILE A 178 9.01 -1.26 4.86
N PRO A 179 9.02 -1.72 3.59
CA PRO A 179 10.26 -1.77 2.84
C PRO A 179 10.87 -0.37 2.82
N ASP A 180 12.09 -0.26 3.30
CA ASP A 180 12.83 1.00 3.21
C ASP A 180 13.30 1.19 1.76
N ILE A 181 12.41 1.71 0.94
CA ILE A 181 12.64 1.95 -0.49
C ILE A 181 13.75 3.01 -0.66
N TYR A 182 14.03 3.79 0.37
CA TYR A 182 15.02 4.87 0.34
C TYR A 182 16.45 4.42 0.64
N ASN A 183 16.63 3.22 1.23
CA ASN A 183 17.96 2.62 1.47
C ASN A 183 18.45 1.73 0.31
N LEU A 184 17.81 1.75 -0.84
CA LEU A 184 18.51 1.39 -2.05
C LEU A 184 19.65 2.40 -2.17
N SER A 185 20.88 1.98 -1.82
CA SER A 185 22.09 2.72 -2.09
C SER A 185 22.13 3.01 -3.58
N LEU A 186 21.49 4.10 -3.97
CA LEU A 186 21.75 4.73 -5.25
C LEU A 186 23.23 5.06 -5.16
N SER A 187 24.07 4.19 -5.75
CA SER A 187 25.45 4.53 -5.97
C SER A 187 25.42 5.90 -6.62
N ASP A 188 25.93 6.89 -5.91
CA ASP A 188 26.07 8.26 -6.39
C ASP A 188 26.97 8.28 -7.63
N SER A 189 26.50 7.71 -8.73
CA SER A 189 27.04 8.00 -10.04
C SER A 189 26.54 9.39 -10.44
N THR A 190 26.94 10.39 -9.67
CA THR A 190 26.75 11.79 -9.99
C THR A 190 27.66 12.18 -11.14
N LYS A 191 27.45 11.59 -12.32
CA LYS A 191 27.87 12.24 -13.54
C LYS A 191 27.05 13.52 -13.62
N ARG A 192 27.68 14.67 -13.38
CA ARG A 192 27.07 15.99 -13.59
C ARG A 192 26.68 16.07 -15.07
N ILE A 193 25.42 15.89 -15.36
CA ILE A 193 24.89 15.97 -16.71
C ILE A 193 24.76 17.45 -17.05
N ASN A 194 25.47 17.89 -18.08
CA ASN A 194 25.36 19.27 -18.56
C ASN A 194 24.07 19.40 -19.38
N LEU A 195 23.08 20.05 -18.78
CA LEU A 195 21.81 20.32 -19.43
C LEU A 195 21.96 21.30 -20.58
N THR A 196 21.33 21.01 -21.70
CA THR A 196 21.25 21.91 -22.86
C THR A 196 20.38 23.14 -22.56
N LYS A 197 20.51 24.18 -23.36
CA LYS A 197 19.69 25.40 -23.24
C LYS A 197 18.19 25.11 -23.33
N HIS A 198 17.79 24.21 -24.20
CA HIS A 198 16.39 23.81 -24.37
C HIS A 198 15.85 23.07 -23.15
N GLN A 199 16.64 22.15 -22.58
CA GLN A 199 16.28 21.43 -21.35
C GLN A 199 16.12 22.40 -20.17
N LYS A 200 17.07 23.31 -19.96
CA LYS A 200 17.01 24.34 -18.91
C LYS A 200 15.75 25.20 -19.04
N ASN A 201 15.42 25.68 -20.23
CA ASN A 201 14.22 26.48 -20.46
C ASN A 201 12.93 25.68 -20.15
N SER A 202 12.88 24.39 -20.53
CA SER A 202 11.76 23.52 -20.21
C SER A 202 11.58 23.31 -18.70
N ILE A 203 12.69 23.07 -17.99
CA ILE A 203 12.71 22.93 -16.53
C ILE A 203 12.20 24.21 -15.85
N GLU A 204 12.70 25.37 -16.27
CA GLU A 204 12.25 26.66 -15.71
C GLU A 204 10.73 26.87 -15.85
N LYS A 205 10.17 26.57 -17.02
CA LYS A 205 8.71 26.68 -17.25
C LYS A 205 7.93 25.76 -16.33
N ILE A 206 8.34 24.51 -16.20
CA ILE A 206 7.69 23.53 -15.31
C ILE A 206 7.82 23.99 -13.85
N CYS A 207 9.02 24.38 -13.42
CA CYS A 207 9.27 24.82 -12.03
C CYS A 207 8.52 26.10 -11.66
N LYS A 208 8.35 27.05 -12.58
CA LYS A 208 7.49 28.23 -12.39
C LYS A 208 6.04 27.83 -12.15
N SER A 209 5.55 26.86 -12.92
CA SER A 209 4.17 26.36 -12.80
C SER A 209 3.93 25.61 -11.47
N LEU A 210 4.94 24.88 -10.95
CA LEU A 210 4.85 24.19 -9.66
C LEU A 210 4.51 25.14 -8.48
N ASN A 211 4.85 26.42 -8.61
CA ASN A 211 4.57 27.43 -7.58
C ASN A 211 3.14 27.97 -7.63
N SER A 212 2.43 27.78 -8.74
CA SER A 212 1.08 28.36 -8.92
C SER A 212 -0.03 27.60 -8.22
N ASN A 213 0.24 26.37 -7.71
CA ASN A 213 -0.74 25.43 -7.15
C ASN A 213 -1.97 25.20 -8.07
N LYS A 214 -1.82 25.43 -9.38
CA LYS A 214 -2.85 25.20 -10.38
C LYS A 214 -2.46 24.02 -11.26
N PHE A 215 -3.45 23.32 -11.77
CA PHE A 215 -3.22 22.29 -12.78
C PHE A 215 -2.73 22.93 -14.08
N ASN A 216 -1.52 22.57 -14.51
CA ASN A 216 -0.90 23.04 -15.75
C ASN A 216 -0.32 21.84 -16.52
N PRO A 217 -0.96 21.38 -17.58
CA PRO A 217 -0.44 20.32 -18.42
C PRO A 217 0.73 20.83 -19.26
N PHE A 218 1.78 20.01 -19.39
CA PHE A 218 2.93 20.27 -20.26
C PHE A 218 3.12 19.11 -21.23
N LEU A 219 3.37 19.40 -22.50
CA LEU A 219 3.83 18.45 -23.48
C LEU A 219 5.34 18.66 -23.69
N LEU A 220 6.17 17.72 -23.23
CA LEU A 220 7.60 17.71 -23.51
C LEU A 220 7.86 16.91 -24.79
N HIS A 221 7.95 17.61 -25.92
CA HIS A 221 8.20 17.01 -27.21
C HIS A 221 9.71 16.94 -27.51
N GLY A 222 10.18 15.78 -28.02
CA GLY A 222 11.56 15.56 -28.39
C GLY A 222 11.80 14.14 -28.90
N VAL A 223 12.81 13.95 -29.73
CA VAL A 223 13.22 12.64 -30.25
C VAL A 223 13.70 11.70 -29.12
N THR A 224 13.77 10.41 -29.41
CA THR A 224 14.35 9.44 -28.48
C THR A 224 15.82 9.80 -28.21
N GLY A 225 16.25 9.73 -26.95
CA GLY A 225 17.63 10.12 -26.57
C GLY A 225 17.88 11.62 -26.41
N SER A 226 16.85 12.50 -26.58
CA SER A 226 17.00 13.96 -26.39
C SER A 226 17.15 14.39 -24.92
N GLY A 227 17.18 13.46 -23.98
CA GLY A 227 17.32 13.73 -22.54
C GLY A 227 16.06 14.27 -21.88
N LYS A 228 14.85 13.85 -22.34
CA LYS A 228 13.58 14.17 -21.67
C LYS A 228 13.54 13.70 -20.22
N THR A 229 14.16 12.56 -19.96
CA THR A 229 14.26 11.99 -18.60
C THR A 229 14.99 12.93 -17.64
N GLU A 230 16.04 13.61 -18.09
CA GLU A 230 16.77 14.58 -17.26
C GLU A 230 15.87 15.78 -16.89
N VAL A 231 15.02 16.23 -17.81
CA VAL A 231 14.05 17.30 -17.52
C VAL A 231 13.05 16.83 -16.43
N PHE A 232 12.56 15.60 -16.50
CA PHE A 232 11.66 15.04 -15.48
C PHE A 232 12.36 14.89 -14.13
N ILE A 233 13.61 14.40 -14.10
CA ILE A 233 14.39 14.23 -12.88
C ILE A 233 14.62 15.60 -12.19
N GLU A 234 15.03 16.60 -12.93
CA GLU A 234 15.28 17.94 -12.36
C GLU A 234 13.98 18.63 -11.89
N ALA A 235 12.88 18.46 -12.63
CA ALA A 235 11.56 18.94 -12.20
C ALA A 235 11.09 18.21 -10.92
N ALA A 236 11.31 16.90 -10.83
CA ALA A 236 10.99 16.09 -9.65
C ALA A 236 11.82 16.54 -8.43
N LYS A 237 13.13 16.72 -8.57
CA LYS A 237 13.99 17.25 -7.51
C LYS A 237 13.47 18.59 -6.98
N ASN A 238 13.07 19.49 -7.88
CA ASN A 238 12.49 20.78 -7.49
C ASN A 238 11.16 20.64 -6.76
N ALA A 239 10.31 19.68 -7.15
CA ALA A 239 9.06 19.42 -6.45
C ALA A 239 9.32 18.87 -5.04
N ILE A 240 10.22 17.89 -4.91
CA ILE A 240 10.58 17.27 -3.61
C ILE A 240 11.22 18.31 -2.68
N SER A 241 12.08 19.20 -3.19
CA SER A 241 12.68 20.29 -2.36
C SER A 241 11.65 21.27 -1.81
N LYS A 242 10.40 21.23 -2.29
CA LYS A 242 9.26 22.03 -1.85
C LYS A 242 8.20 21.20 -1.11
N ASP A 243 8.59 20.06 -0.56
CA ASP A 243 7.71 19.11 0.15
C ASP A 243 6.50 18.64 -0.67
N LYS A 244 6.63 18.60 -2.01
CA LYS A 244 5.59 18.08 -2.91
C LYS A 244 5.89 16.62 -3.28
N SER A 245 4.84 15.82 -3.43
CA SER A 245 4.93 14.44 -3.92
C SER A 245 5.09 14.42 -5.44
N VAL A 246 5.81 13.41 -5.94
CA VAL A 246 6.01 13.17 -7.38
C VAL A 246 5.59 11.75 -7.72
N ILE A 247 4.88 11.60 -8.82
CA ILE A 247 4.54 10.31 -9.44
C ILE A 247 5.13 10.31 -10.84
N VAL A 248 5.91 9.25 -11.18
CA VAL A 248 6.53 9.05 -12.48
C VAL A 248 6.02 7.76 -13.12
#